data_62e9b4e581f8ccc0fa12f1a6710650e4
#
_entry.id   62e9b4e581f8ccc0fa12f1a6710650e4
#
_cell.length_a   1.000
_cell.length_b   1.000
_cell.length_c   1.000
_cell.angle_alpha   90.00
_cell.angle_beta   90.00
_cell.angle_gamma   90.00
#
_symmetry.space_group_name_H-M   'P 1'
#
loop_
_entity.id
_entity.type
_entity.pdbx_description
1 polymer ?
#
loop_
_entity_poly.entity_id
_entity_poly.type
_entity_poly.pdbx_seq_one_letter_code
_entity_poly.pdbx_strand_id
1 'polypeptide(L)'
;MTAPPASSNLAKKGEDDRPLAVYITFPFDYRNASMSERALRPLIELRYGKEAPGRVLSYVWASTESKGKVIESPFGGAQHKMIVKRNNRSRLGAWLEEKVNVVADYKDVFGGEPKSVSHILISSDTDDTLSFTTGFVKNMQFTPH
;
A
#
# COMPACT_ATOMS: atom_id res chain seq x y z
N MET A 1 9.70 -9.61 -13.76
CA MET A 1 8.94 -10.01 -12.55
C MET A 1 8.63 -11.48 -12.62
N THR A 2 8.80 -12.19 -11.54
CA THR A 2 8.35 -13.57 -11.35
C THR A 2 6.87 -13.60 -10.93
N ALA A 3 6.25 -14.78 -10.96
CA ALA A 3 4.86 -14.90 -10.53
C ALA A 3 4.70 -14.53 -9.04
N PRO A 4 3.57 -13.93 -8.65
CA PRO A 4 3.26 -13.75 -7.23
C PRO A 4 3.09 -15.11 -6.52
N PRO A 5 3.34 -15.16 -5.21
CA PRO A 5 3.12 -16.37 -4.42
C PRO A 5 1.67 -16.86 -4.54
N ALA A 6 1.46 -18.11 -4.90
CA ALA A 6 0.12 -18.63 -5.21
C ALA A 6 -0.81 -18.68 -3.98
N SER A 7 -0.24 -18.81 -2.79
CA SER A 7 -0.95 -18.94 -1.51
C SER A 7 -1.11 -17.63 -0.74
N SER A 8 -0.62 -16.52 -1.28
CA SER A 8 -0.69 -15.22 -0.60
C SER A 8 -2.13 -14.71 -0.46
N ASN A 9 -2.41 -14.13 0.71
CA ASN A 9 -3.65 -13.44 1.03
C ASN A 9 -3.34 -12.12 1.73
N LEU A 10 -3.43 -11.01 1.00
CA LEU A 10 -3.04 -9.69 1.49
C LEU A 10 -3.85 -9.18 2.70
N ALA A 11 -5.00 -9.77 2.99
CA ALA A 11 -5.83 -9.40 4.15
C ALA A 11 -5.44 -10.15 5.42
N LYS A 12 -4.53 -11.12 5.36
CA LYS A 12 -4.23 -12.01 6.48
C LYS A 12 -2.76 -11.91 6.87
N LYS A 13 -2.53 -11.60 8.15
CA LYS A 13 -1.19 -11.54 8.74
C LYS A 13 -0.51 -12.91 8.65
N GLY A 14 0.74 -12.93 8.19
CA GLY A 14 1.50 -14.16 7.99
C GLY A 14 1.17 -14.89 6.68
N GLU A 15 0.41 -14.25 5.78
CA GLU A 15 0.11 -14.73 4.43
C GLU A 15 0.16 -13.59 3.40
N ASP A 16 0.60 -12.38 3.77
CA ASP A 16 0.45 -11.17 2.97
C ASP A 16 1.61 -10.87 2.01
N ASP A 17 2.32 -11.89 1.60
CA ASP A 17 3.39 -11.83 0.61
C ASP A 17 2.94 -11.21 -0.72
N ARG A 18 3.83 -10.42 -1.30
CA ARG A 18 3.58 -9.72 -2.57
C ARG A 18 4.87 -9.43 -3.34
N PRO A 19 4.89 -9.64 -4.66
CA PRO A 19 6.10 -9.42 -5.46
C PRO A 19 6.49 -7.95 -5.56
N LEU A 20 5.53 -7.03 -5.39
CA LEU A 20 5.76 -5.61 -5.53
C LEU A 20 4.66 -4.80 -4.84
N ALA A 21 5.07 -3.83 -4.04
CA ALA A 21 4.20 -2.78 -3.54
C ALA A 21 4.90 -1.41 -3.63
N VAL A 22 4.14 -0.39 -4.01
CA VAL A 22 4.54 1.01 -3.93
C VAL A 22 3.66 1.69 -2.88
N TYR A 23 4.29 2.18 -1.82
CA TYR A 23 3.63 2.84 -0.71
C TYR A 23 3.74 4.35 -0.86
N ILE A 24 2.63 5.02 -0.65
CA ILE A 24 2.53 6.47 -0.52
C ILE A 24 2.12 6.76 0.90
N THR A 25 2.96 7.43 1.67
CA THR A 25 2.66 7.77 3.06
C THR A 25 2.28 9.23 3.20
N PHE A 26 1.36 9.49 4.12
CA PHE A 26 0.84 10.82 4.41
C PHE A 26 1.09 11.16 5.88
N PRO A 27 1.47 12.42 6.20
CA PRO A 27 1.61 12.85 7.57
C PRO A 27 0.31 12.68 8.35
N PHE A 28 0.41 12.52 9.67
CA PHE A 28 -0.79 12.50 10.50
C PHE A 28 -1.51 13.86 10.43
N ASP A 29 -2.78 13.82 10.12
CA ASP A 29 -3.63 15.03 10.06
C ASP A 29 -4.79 14.94 11.03
N TYR A 30 -4.70 15.69 12.13
CA TYR A 30 -5.74 15.76 13.15
C TYR A 30 -7.11 16.19 12.60
N ARG A 31 -7.17 16.95 11.51
CA ARG A 31 -8.45 17.41 10.94
C ARG A 31 -9.22 16.26 10.29
N ASN A 32 -8.51 15.37 9.61
CA ASN A 32 -9.09 14.23 8.89
C ASN A 32 -9.03 12.92 9.68
N ALA A 33 -8.36 12.92 10.84
CA ALA A 33 -8.21 11.72 11.65
C ALA A 33 -9.51 11.37 12.37
N SER A 34 -9.88 10.10 12.35
CA SER A 34 -10.97 9.54 13.15
C SER A 34 -10.64 9.60 14.64
N MET A 35 -11.64 9.39 15.49
CA MET A 35 -11.44 9.35 16.95
C MET A 35 -10.45 8.26 17.36
N SER A 36 -10.51 7.09 16.72
CA SER A 36 -9.60 5.98 16.98
C SER A 36 -8.16 6.30 16.55
N GLU A 37 -7.96 6.92 15.38
CA GLU A 37 -6.64 7.38 14.92
C GLU A 37 -6.02 8.38 15.91
N ARG A 38 -6.82 9.35 16.38
CA ARG A 38 -6.34 10.33 17.38
C ARG A 38 -5.98 9.68 18.72
N ALA A 39 -6.79 8.73 19.18
CA ALA A 39 -6.55 8.03 20.44
C ALA A 39 -5.28 7.16 20.40
N LEU A 40 -4.98 6.54 19.26
CA LEU A 40 -3.80 5.70 19.07
C LEU A 40 -2.53 6.49 18.75
N ARG A 41 -2.64 7.73 18.27
CA ARG A 41 -1.49 8.53 17.82
C ARG A 41 -0.37 8.66 18.85
N PRO A 42 -0.61 8.96 20.14
CA PRO A 42 0.47 9.06 21.13
C PRO A 42 1.29 7.77 21.29
N LEU A 43 0.63 6.62 21.21
CA LEU A 43 1.31 5.31 21.28
C LEU A 43 2.17 5.06 20.04
N ILE A 44 1.67 5.42 18.86
CA ILE A 44 2.42 5.34 17.60
C ILE A 44 3.64 6.24 17.65
N GLU A 45 3.51 7.48 18.12
CA GLU A 45 4.62 8.43 18.27
C GLU A 45 5.66 7.97 19.27
N LEU A 46 5.24 7.34 20.37
CA LEU A 46 6.16 6.79 21.36
C LEU A 46 7.01 5.67 20.75
N ARG A 47 6.44 4.85 19.89
CA ARG A 47 7.12 3.68 19.30
C ARG A 47 7.94 4.02 18.05
N TYR A 48 7.44 4.89 17.19
CA TYR A 48 7.98 5.15 15.85
C TYR A 48 8.43 6.58 15.62
N GLY A 49 8.29 7.44 16.64
CA GLY A 49 8.64 8.86 16.55
C GLY A 49 7.51 9.72 15.99
N LYS A 50 7.66 11.05 16.14
CA LYS A 50 6.66 12.05 15.72
C LYS A 50 6.42 12.08 14.21
N GLU A 51 7.42 11.67 13.44
CA GLU A 51 7.37 11.62 11.96
C GLU A 51 6.66 10.35 11.42
N ALA A 52 6.16 9.50 12.32
CA ALA A 52 5.42 8.31 11.92
C ALA A 52 4.24 8.70 11.02
N PRO A 53 4.01 7.98 9.89
CA PRO A 53 2.90 8.26 9.01
C PRO A 53 1.56 8.24 9.73
N GLY A 54 0.61 9.03 9.26
CA GLY A 54 -0.78 8.96 9.70
C GLY A 54 -1.56 7.94 8.89
N ARG A 55 -1.43 8.02 7.57
CA ARG A 55 -2.10 7.10 6.64
C ARG A 55 -1.14 6.60 5.57
N VAL A 56 -1.40 5.40 5.08
CA VAL A 56 -0.61 4.75 4.04
C VAL A 56 -1.54 4.23 2.96
N LEU A 57 -1.32 4.67 1.73
CA LEU A 57 -1.95 4.12 0.54
C LEU A 57 -0.90 3.31 -0.22
N SER A 58 -1.16 2.06 -0.53
CA SER A 58 -0.23 1.28 -1.32
C SER A 58 -0.88 0.67 -2.56
N TYR A 59 -0.12 0.67 -3.64
CA TYR A 59 -0.47 0.03 -4.90
C TYR A 59 0.28 -1.28 -4.99
N VAL A 60 -0.45 -2.38 -5.07
CA VAL A 60 0.14 -3.71 -4.92
C VAL A 60 -0.08 -4.59 -6.14
N TRP A 61 0.88 -5.46 -6.37
CA TRP A 61 0.72 -6.63 -7.19
C TRP A 61 0.35 -7.80 -6.27
N ALA A 62 -0.88 -8.26 -6.38
CA ALA A 62 -1.45 -9.30 -5.54
C ALA A 62 -1.28 -10.70 -6.15
N SER A 63 -1.69 -11.73 -5.44
CA SER A 63 -1.79 -13.09 -5.94
C SER A 63 -3.12 -13.31 -6.68
N THR A 64 -4.18 -13.55 -5.95
CA THR A 64 -5.49 -13.94 -6.49
C THR A 64 -6.54 -12.83 -6.44
N GLU A 65 -6.29 -11.78 -5.66
CA GLU A 65 -7.23 -10.69 -5.47
C GLU A 65 -7.49 -9.92 -6.76
N SER A 66 -8.73 -9.51 -6.94
CA SER A 66 -9.16 -8.82 -8.17
C SER A 66 -8.53 -7.43 -8.28
N LYS A 67 -8.15 -7.06 -9.50
CA LYS A 67 -7.70 -5.70 -9.82
C LYS A 67 -8.75 -4.67 -9.39
N GLY A 68 -8.31 -3.59 -8.76
CA GLY A 68 -9.16 -2.53 -8.20
C GLY A 68 -9.67 -2.81 -6.79
N LYS A 69 -9.52 -4.03 -6.27
CA LYS A 69 -9.92 -4.34 -4.89
C LYS A 69 -9.13 -3.49 -3.90
N VAL A 70 -9.82 -2.93 -2.93
CA VAL A 70 -9.23 -2.25 -1.77
C VAL A 70 -9.20 -3.23 -0.60
N ILE A 71 -8.04 -3.33 0.05
CA ILE A 71 -7.80 -4.26 1.16
C ILE A 71 -7.18 -3.46 2.30
N GLU A 72 -7.64 -3.71 3.52
CA GLU A 72 -6.96 -3.21 4.72
C GLU A 72 -5.72 -4.05 5.00
N SER A 73 -4.60 -3.38 5.29
CA SER A 73 -3.40 -4.09 5.69
C SER A 73 -3.61 -4.77 7.04
N PRO A 74 -3.21 -6.03 7.20
CA PRO A 74 -3.32 -6.74 8.48
C PRO A 74 -2.45 -6.13 9.58
N PHE A 75 -1.50 -5.24 9.24
CA PHE A 75 -0.63 -4.54 10.19
C PHE A 75 -1.10 -3.11 10.48
N GLY A 76 -1.55 -2.38 9.47
CA GLY A 76 -1.96 -0.98 9.59
C GLY A 76 -3.46 -0.77 9.73
N GLY A 77 -4.28 -1.79 9.52
CA GLY A 77 -5.74 -1.71 9.62
C GLY A 77 -6.32 -0.60 8.74
N ALA A 78 -7.27 0.14 9.29
CA ALA A 78 -7.95 1.23 8.59
C ALA A 78 -7.02 2.36 8.11
N GLN A 79 -5.84 2.50 8.73
CA GLN A 79 -4.87 3.54 8.36
C GLN A 79 -3.97 3.15 7.18
N HIS A 80 -3.97 1.88 6.79
CA HIS A 80 -3.19 1.40 5.63
C HIS A 80 -4.11 0.64 4.67
N LYS A 81 -4.41 1.26 3.54
CA LYS A 81 -5.22 0.68 2.46
C LYS A 81 -4.33 0.28 1.29
N MET A 82 -4.56 -0.92 0.79
CA MET A 82 -3.88 -1.47 -0.38
C MET A 82 -4.85 -1.53 -1.56
N ILE A 83 -4.46 -0.98 -2.70
CA ILE A 83 -5.22 -1.06 -3.96
C ILE A 83 -4.52 -2.04 -4.89
N VAL A 84 -5.21 -3.09 -5.26
CA VAL A 84 -4.68 -4.11 -6.18
C VAL A 84 -4.62 -3.55 -7.60
N LYS A 85 -3.42 -3.40 -8.14
CA LYS A 85 -3.19 -2.94 -9.52
C LYS A 85 -3.05 -4.12 -10.48
N ARG A 86 -2.40 -5.18 -10.04
CA ARG A 86 -2.14 -6.40 -10.81
C ARG A 86 -2.26 -7.64 -9.94
N ASN A 87 -2.38 -8.79 -10.59
CA ASN A 87 -2.42 -10.09 -9.93
C ASN A 87 -1.78 -11.19 -10.81
N ASN A 88 -1.90 -12.45 -10.41
CA ASN A 88 -1.30 -13.60 -11.09
C ASN A 88 -1.80 -13.83 -12.53
N ARG A 89 -2.91 -13.18 -12.95
CA ARG A 89 -3.42 -13.20 -14.33
C ARG A 89 -2.80 -12.13 -15.21
N SER A 90 -2.00 -11.24 -14.62
CA SER A 90 -1.35 -10.16 -15.36
C SER A 90 -0.11 -10.67 -16.09
N ARG A 91 0.22 -10.06 -17.22
CA ARG A 91 1.37 -10.44 -18.04
C ARG A 91 2.67 -10.29 -17.25
N LEU A 92 3.45 -11.36 -17.22
CA LEU A 92 4.81 -11.38 -16.70
C LEU A 92 5.85 -11.13 -17.80
N GLY A 93 7.08 -10.80 -17.41
CA GLY A 93 8.19 -10.63 -18.37
C GLY A 93 8.08 -9.41 -19.29
N ALA A 94 7.16 -8.49 -18.99
CA ALA A 94 6.98 -7.25 -19.74
C ALA A 94 6.90 -6.05 -18.80
N TRP A 95 7.33 -4.88 -19.27
CA TRP A 95 7.05 -3.62 -18.61
C TRP A 95 5.58 -3.25 -18.81
N LEU A 96 4.90 -2.97 -17.72
CA LEU A 96 3.52 -2.52 -17.73
C LEU A 96 3.47 -1.12 -17.13
N GLU A 97 2.76 -0.23 -17.79
CA GLU A 97 2.53 1.12 -17.30
C GLU A 97 1.35 1.14 -16.33
N GLU A 98 1.56 1.83 -15.20
CA GLU A 98 0.50 2.12 -14.23
C GLU A 98 0.34 3.62 -14.10
N LYS A 99 -0.89 4.08 -14.22
CA LYS A 99 -1.29 5.46 -13.94
C LYS A 99 -2.31 5.46 -12.82
N VAL A 100 -2.07 6.25 -11.80
CA VAL A 100 -2.94 6.36 -10.61
C VAL A 100 -3.19 7.82 -10.29
N ASN A 101 -4.37 8.11 -9.77
CA ASN A 101 -4.69 9.41 -9.19
C ASN A 101 -4.65 9.28 -7.66
N VAL A 102 -3.49 9.58 -7.07
CA VAL A 102 -3.26 9.41 -5.63
C VAL A 102 -4.25 10.21 -4.78
N VAL A 103 -4.64 11.41 -5.24
CA VAL A 103 -5.60 12.26 -4.51
C VAL A 103 -7.00 11.67 -4.55
N ALA A 104 -7.46 11.22 -5.73
CA ALA A 104 -8.76 10.56 -5.86
C ALA A 104 -8.81 9.25 -5.06
N ASP A 105 -7.80 8.41 -5.22
CA ASP A 105 -7.70 7.13 -4.50
C ASP A 105 -7.68 7.34 -2.97
N TYR A 106 -6.97 8.37 -2.48
CA TYR A 106 -6.97 8.71 -1.06
C TYR A 106 -8.36 9.11 -0.56
N LYS A 107 -9.08 9.98 -1.31
CA LYS A 107 -10.45 10.39 -0.97
C LYS A 107 -11.40 9.20 -0.92
N ASP A 108 -11.29 8.31 -1.89
CA ASP A 108 -12.17 7.15 -2.01
C ASP A 108 -12.00 6.18 -0.84
N VAL A 109 -10.75 5.96 -0.38
CA VAL A 109 -10.47 4.93 0.64
C VAL A 109 -10.43 5.46 2.07
N PHE A 110 -10.12 6.74 2.28
CA PHE A 110 -9.98 7.35 3.62
C PHE A 110 -11.00 8.46 3.90
N GLY A 111 -11.56 9.06 2.86
CA GLY A 111 -12.30 10.31 2.94
C GLY A 111 -11.39 11.53 3.15
N GLY A 112 -11.93 12.72 2.86
CA GLY A 112 -11.19 13.98 2.99
C GLY A 112 -10.09 14.18 1.96
N GLU A 113 -9.31 15.24 2.14
CA GLU A 113 -8.23 15.63 1.23
C GLU A 113 -6.86 15.30 1.84
N PRO A 114 -5.94 14.66 1.10
CA PRO A 114 -4.57 14.55 1.56
C PRO A 114 -3.88 15.91 1.53
N LYS A 115 -3.03 16.22 2.53
CA LYS A 115 -2.26 17.47 2.53
C LYS A 115 -1.05 17.38 1.62
N SER A 116 -0.21 16.40 1.88
CA SER A 116 1.06 16.18 1.18
C SER A 116 1.47 14.72 1.27
N VAL A 117 2.29 14.28 0.38
CA VAL A 117 2.99 13.00 0.48
C VAL A 117 4.24 13.20 1.34
N SER A 118 4.47 12.34 2.33
CA SER A 118 5.68 12.39 3.15
C SER A 118 6.79 11.49 2.61
N HIS A 119 6.45 10.25 2.21
CA HIS A 119 7.41 9.29 1.69
C HIS A 119 6.80 8.42 0.60
N ILE A 120 7.70 7.89 -0.23
CA ILE A 120 7.40 6.83 -1.18
C ILE A 120 8.36 5.69 -0.88
N LEU A 121 7.80 4.49 -0.72
CA LEU A 121 8.57 3.28 -0.47
C LEU A 121 8.20 2.22 -1.49
N ILE A 122 9.14 1.37 -1.81
CA ILE A 122 8.95 0.22 -2.69
C ILE A 122 9.36 -1.01 -1.90
N SER A 123 8.54 -2.04 -1.89
CA SER A 123 8.86 -3.30 -1.24
C SER A 123 8.47 -4.51 -2.08
N SER A 124 9.13 -5.61 -1.78
CA SER A 124 8.80 -6.97 -2.18
C SER A 124 8.88 -7.83 -0.93
N ASP A 125 7.99 -8.78 -0.79
CA ASP A 125 7.83 -9.57 0.43
C ASP A 125 7.45 -11.01 0.09
N THR A 126 8.16 -11.99 0.68
CA THR A 126 7.96 -13.42 0.42
C THR A 126 8.36 -14.33 1.59
N ASP A 127 8.43 -13.79 2.80
CA ASP A 127 8.90 -14.52 3.99
C ASP A 127 7.82 -15.44 4.59
N ASP A 128 6.55 -15.09 4.42
CA ASP A 128 5.41 -15.84 4.95
C ASP A 128 5.13 -17.13 4.14
N THR A 129 5.26 -17.09 2.83
CA THR A 129 4.93 -18.22 1.95
C THR A 129 6.12 -19.09 1.57
N LEU A 130 7.31 -18.81 2.11
CA LEU A 130 8.56 -19.50 1.80
C LEU A 130 8.82 -19.57 0.29
N SER A 131 8.48 -18.50 -0.41
CA SER A 131 8.58 -18.40 -1.86
C SER A 131 9.70 -17.43 -2.29
N PHE A 132 9.88 -17.28 -3.56
CA PHE A 132 10.80 -16.32 -4.14
C PHE A 132 10.09 -15.51 -5.23
N THR A 133 10.22 -14.21 -5.18
CA THR A 133 9.66 -13.33 -6.21
C THR A 133 10.59 -12.14 -6.49
N THR A 134 10.47 -11.56 -7.66
CA THR A 134 11.23 -10.38 -8.07
C THR A 134 10.31 -9.40 -8.78
N GLY A 135 10.24 -8.18 -8.28
CA GLY A 135 9.54 -7.05 -8.90
C GLY A 135 10.51 -5.99 -9.41
N PHE A 136 10.10 -5.21 -10.40
CA PHE A 136 10.87 -4.10 -10.95
C PHE A 136 10.00 -2.86 -11.09
N VAL A 137 10.56 -1.71 -10.73
CA VAL A 137 9.94 -0.39 -10.93
C VAL A 137 10.93 0.49 -11.69
N LYS A 138 10.43 1.29 -12.64
CA LYS A 138 11.21 2.31 -13.34
C LYS A 138 10.35 3.53 -13.67
N ASN A 139 11.01 4.65 -13.95
CA ASN A 139 10.39 5.87 -14.49
C ASN A 139 9.19 6.35 -13.68
N MET A 140 9.29 6.30 -12.35
CA MET A 140 8.25 6.84 -11.48
C MET A 140 8.24 8.37 -11.58
N GLN A 141 7.07 8.95 -11.86
CA GLN A 141 6.89 10.38 -11.99
C GLN A 141 5.62 10.82 -11.26
N PHE A 142 5.67 12.00 -10.65
CA PHE A 142 4.52 12.70 -10.12
C PHE A 142 4.20 13.88 -11.01
N THR A 143 2.97 13.96 -11.46
CA THR A 143 2.47 15.10 -12.25
C THR A 143 1.42 15.84 -11.43
N PRO A 144 1.45 17.17 -11.36
CA PRO A 144 0.34 17.93 -10.80
C PRO A 144 -0.92 17.69 -11.61
N HIS A 145 -2.07 17.80 -10.96
CA HIS A 145 -3.39 17.82 -11.60
C HIS A 145 -3.75 19.22 -12.06
#